data_1551282e051c408cd4a2e588266c4595
#
_entry.id   1551282e051c408cd4a2e588266c4595
#
_cell.length_a   1.000
_cell.length_b   1.000
_cell.length_c   1.000
_cell.angle_alpha   90.00
_cell.angle_beta   90.00
_cell.angle_gamma   90.00
#
_symmetry.space_group_name_H-M   'P 1'
#
loop_
_entity.id
_entity.type
_entity.pdbx_description
1 polymer ?
#
loop_
_entity_poly.entity_id
_entity_poly.type
_entity_poly.pdbx_seq_one_letter_code
_entity_poly.pdbx_strand_id
1 'polypeptide(L)'
;MKTVTLGSTGITTPQNAFGALPVQRDDMETSIKILRRAFEGGMTFFDTARAYSDSEEKIGNALSDVREKIFIATKTAAKTPEEFWKDLETSLRLLKTDYVDIYQFHQASQCYRPGDGTGMYEAMLE
;
A
#
# COMPACT_ATOMS: atom_id res chain seq x y z
N MET A 1 7.24 21.29 2.73
CA MET A 1 6.01 20.64 3.27
C MET A 1 6.32 20.23 4.70
N LYS A 2 5.35 20.37 5.65
CA LYS A 2 5.54 19.87 7.02
C LYS A 2 5.62 18.35 7.02
N THR A 3 6.47 17.78 7.89
CA THR A 3 6.62 16.33 8.05
C THR A 3 6.02 15.86 9.37
N VAL A 4 5.69 14.59 9.43
CA VAL A 4 5.18 13.89 10.61
C VAL A 4 5.85 12.52 10.71
N THR A 5 6.13 12.08 11.93
CA THR A 5 6.60 10.71 12.19
C THR A 5 5.44 9.87 12.69
N LEU A 6 5.26 8.69 12.11
CA LEU A 6 4.17 7.78 12.43
C LEU A 6 4.51 6.96 13.69
N GLY A 7 4.10 7.47 14.85
CA GLY A 7 4.34 6.80 16.14
C GLY A 7 5.81 6.44 16.35
N SER A 8 6.08 5.19 16.70
CA SER A 8 7.44 4.64 16.93
C SER A 8 8.01 3.87 15.72
N THR A 9 7.39 3.98 14.55
CA THR A 9 7.79 3.19 13.36
C THR A 9 9.09 3.64 12.71
N GLY A 10 9.56 4.87 13.00
CA GLY A 10 10.67 5.50 12.29
C GLY A 10 10.28 6.08 10.91
N ILE A 11 9.06 5.86 10.44
CA ILE A 11 8.56 6.41 9.18
C ILE A 11 8.28 7.89 9.36
N THR A 12 9.08 8.73 8.69
CA THR A 12 8.88 10.18 8.65
C THR A 12 8.51 10.59 7.23
N THR A 13 7.35 11.19 7.07
CA THR A 13 6.74 11.49 5.77
C THR A 13 6.14 12.91 5.77
N PRO A 14 5.91 13.53 4.62
CA PRO A 14 5.08 14.73 4.54
C PRO A 14 3.73 14.51 5.20
N GLN A 15 3.20 15.56 5.80
CA GLN A 15 1.89 15.52 6.48
C GLN A 15 0.75 15.13 5.54
N ASN A 16 0.90 15.40 4.24
CA ASN A 16 -0.05 15.00 3.21
C ASN A 16 0.43 13.72 2.52
N ALA A 17 -0.43 12.72 2.46
CA ALA A 17 -0.22 11.48 1.73
C ALA A 17 -1.09 11.44 0.46
N PHE A 18 -0.71 10.61 -0.49
CA PHE A 18 -1.47 10.37 -1.71
C PHE A 18 -2.36 9.13 -1.54
N GLY A 19 -3.68 9.36 -1.48
CA GLY A 19 -4.66 8.26 -1.51
C GLY A 19 -4.92 7.82 -2.95
N ALA A 20 -4.53 6.62 -3.30
CA ALA A 20 -4.52 6.12 -4.67
C ALA A 20 -5.83 5.42 -5.12
N LEU A 21 -6.89 5.44 -4.32
CA LEU A 21 -8.19 4.92 -4.75
C LEU A 21 -8.70 5.58 -6.06
N PRO A 22 -8.63 6.91 -6.23
CA PRO A 22 -9.16 7.54 -7.44
C PRO A 22 -8.44 7.18 -8.73
N VAL A 23 -7.15 6.81 -8.70
CA VAL A 23 -6.41 6.51 -9.94
C VAL A 23 -6.94 5.29 -10.69
N GLN A 24 -7.70 4.42 -10.03
CA GLN A 24 -8.36 3.29 -10.72
C GLN A 24 -9.40 3.74 -11.77
N ARG A 25 -9.83 5.00 -11.73
CA ARG A 25 -10.82 5.56 -12.67
C ARG A 25 -10.21 6.12 -13.95
N ASP A 26 -8.92 6.36 -13.95
CA ASP A 26 -8.18 6.89 -15.10
C ASP A 26 -7.45 5.78 -15.86
N ASP A 27 -7.03 6.08 -17.08
CA ASP A 27 -6.14 5.19 -17.83
C ASP A 27 -4.74 5.12 -17.20
N MET A 28 -3.96 4.14 -17.65
CA MET A 28 -2.61 3.91 -17.13
C MET A 28 -1.69 5.12 -17.35
N GLU A 29 -1.69 5.72 -18.53
CA GLU A 29 -0.80 6.83 -18.86
C GLU A 29 -1.10 8.07 -18.01
N THR A 30 -2.37 8.43 -17.88
CA THR A 30 -2.81 9.55 -17.04
C THR A 30 -2.47 9.32 -15.57
N SER A 31 -2.72 8.12 -15.08
CA SER A 31 -2.41 7.73 -13.70
C SER A 31 -0.91 7.83 -13.39
N ILE A 32 -0.06 7.35 -14.30
CA ILE A 32 1.41 7.47 -14.17
C ILE A 32 1.83 8.94 -14.08
N LYS A 33 1.29 9.80 -14.94
CA LYS A 33 1.58 11.25 -14.90
C LYS A 33 1.18 11.89 -13.59
N ILE A 34 -0.01 11.55 -13.07
CA ILE A 34 -0.52 12.07 -11.78
C ILE A 34 0.39 11.63 -10.63
N LEU A 35 0.71 10.33 -10.55
CA LEU A 35 1.56 9.76 -9.49
C LEU A 35 2.98 10.35 -9.52
N ARG A 36 3.58 10.47 -10.70
CA ARG A 36 4.89 11.11 -10.87
C ARG A 36 4.85 12.58 -10.45
N ARG A 37 3.83 13.31 -10.86
CA ARG A 37 3.67 14.71 -10.47
C ARG A 37 3.51 14.90 -8.97
N ALA A 38 2.77 13.99 -8.31
CA ALA A 38 2.64 13.99 -6.85
C ALA A 38 4.00 13.77 -6.16
N PHE A 39 4.76 12.77 -6.61
CA PHE A 39 6.11 12.50 -6.10
C PHE A 39 7.06 13.69 -6.30
N GLU A 40 7.12 14.26 -7.50
CA GLU A 40 7.92 15.45 -7.82
C GLU A 40 7.52 16.68 -7.00
N GLY A 41 6.24 16.76 -6.63
CA GLY A 41 5.71 17.77 -5.71
C GLY A 41 6.02 17.53 -4.24
N GLY A 42 6.74 16.46 -3.92
CA GLY A 42 7.21 16.14 -2.56
C GLY A 42 6.32 15.18 -1.78
N MET A 43 5.29 14.56 -2.39
CA MET A 43 4.52 13.48 -1.76
C MET A 43 5.35 12.19 -1.81
N THR A 44 5.65 11.62 -0.65
CA THR A 44 6.44 10.41 -0.52
C THR A 44 5.70 9.26 0.16
N PHE A 45 4.44 9.44 0.52
CA PHE A 45 3.60 8.39 1.10
C PHE A 45 2.40 8.12 0.20
N PHE A 46 2.27 6.87 -0.26
CA PHE A 46 1.21 6.42 -1.19
C PHE A 46 0.39 5.30 -0.54
N ASP A 47 -0.90 5.56 -0.35
CA ASP A 47 -1.84 4.60 0.22
C ASP A 47 -2.69 3.98 -0.89
N THR A 48 -2.70 2.65 -0.96
CA THR A 48 -3.47 1.86 -1.92
C THR A 48 -4.09 0.63 -1.24
N ALA A 49 -4.63 -0.29 -2.02
CA ALA A 49 -5.16 -1.56 -1.54
C ALA A 49 -5.24 -2.58 -2.69
N ARG A 50 -5.17 -3.88 -2.34
CA ARG A 50 -5.42 -4.97 -3.30
C ARG A 50 -6.78 -4.82 -3.99
N ALA A 51 -7.80 -4.34 -3.26
CA ALA A 51 -9.16 -4.17 -3.76
C ALA A 51 -9.36 -2.96 -4.69
N TYR A 52 -8.35 -2.10 -4.87
CA TYR A 52 -8.46 -0.91 -5.75
C TYR A 52 -8.09 -1.23 -7.20
N SER A 53 -8.69 -2.26 -7.77
CA SER A 53 -8.52 -2.76 -9.14
C SER A 53 -7.05 -2.72 -9.62
N ASP A 54 -6.66 -1.76 -10.47
CA ASP A 54 -5.32 -1.64 -11.05
C ASP A 54 -4.44 -0.56 -10.38
N SER A 55 -4.87 -0.01 -9.22
CA SER A 55 -4.14 1.05 -8.52
C SER A 55 -2.71 0.64 -8.13
N GLU A 56 -2.50 -0.58 -7.63
CA GLU A 56 -1.16 -1.08 -7.29
C GLU A 56 -0.26 -1.19 -8.52
N GLU A 57 -0.79 -1.67 -9.64
CA GLU A 57 -0.04 -1.74 -10.90
C GLU A 57 0.36 -0.35 -11.41
N LYS A 58 -0.52 0.63 -11.30
CA LYS A 58 -0.26 2.01 -11.66
C LYS A 58 0.84 2.63 -10.81
N ILE A 59 0.82 2.39 -9.49
CA ILE A 59 1.89 2.83 -8.60
C ILE A 59 3.21 2.15 -8.97
N GLY A 60 3.20 0.84 -9.19
CA GLY A 60 4.39 0.09 -9.60
C GLY A 60 4.99 0.63 -10.90
N ASN A 61 4.16 0.87 -11.90
CA ASN A 61 4.62 1.42 -13.18
C ASN A 61 5.12 2.87 -13.07
N ALA A 62 4.52 3.66 -12.18
CA ALA A 62 4.89 5.07 -12.03
C ALA A 62 6.14 5.29 -11.16
N LEU A 63 6.34 4.50 -10.10
CA LEU A 63 7.23 4.85 -8.99
C LEU A 63 8.23 3.77 -8.60
N SER A 64 8.31 2.63 -9.29
CA SER A 64 9.25 1.55 -8.95
C SER A 64 10.73 1.97 -9.01
N ASP A 65 11.06 2.90 -9.90
CA ASP A 65 12.42 3.47 -10.04
C ASP A 65 12.84 4.39 -8.87
N VAL A 66 11.89 4.81 -8.05
CA VAL A 66 12.11 5.63 -6.86
C VAL A 66 11.62 4.95 -5.57
N ARG A 67 11.45 3.62 -5.58
CA ARG A 67 10.89 2.85 -4.47
C ARG A 67 11.51 3.17 -3.10
N GLU A 68 12.83 3.33 -3.04
CA GLU A 68 13.56 3.63 -1.81
C GLU A 68 13.29 5.04 -1.24
N LYS A 69 12.67 5.92 -2.05
CA LYS A 69 12.36 7.30 -1.67
C LYS A 69 10.91 7.50 -1.25
N ILE A 70 10.12 6.43 -1.25
CA ILE A 70 8.69 6.48 -0.94
C ILE A 70 8.30 5.42 0.08
N PHE A 71 7.20 5.67 0.76
CA PHE A 71 6.51 4.70 1.61
C PHE A 71 5.22 4.25 0.93
N ILE A 72 4.98 2.95 0.93
CA ILE A 72 3.78 2.35 0.36
C ILE A 72 3.00 1.65 1.46
N ALA A 73 1.75 2.06 1.65
CA ALA A 73 0.78 1.34 2.44
C ALA A 73 -0.20 0.63 1.50
N THR A 74 -0.41 -0.67 1.69
CA THR A 74 -1.46 -1.42 0.99
C THR A 74 -2.24 -2.29 1.95
N LYS A 75 -3.31 -2.92 1.46
CA LYS A 75 -4.30 -3.61 2.30
C LYS A 75 -4.77 -4.89 1.65
N THR A 76 -5.07 -5.88 2.48
CA THR A 76 -5.75 -7.11 2.05
C THR A 76 -7.17 -7.17 2.61
N ALA A 77 -8.10 -7.70 1.83
CA ALA A 77 -9.44 -8.07 2.26
C ALA A 77 -9.57 -9.59 2.52
N ALA A 78 -8.45 -10.31 2.54
CA ALA A 78 -8.38 -11.75 2.76
C ALA A 78 -9.03 -12.17 4.08
N LYS A 79 -9.65 -13.34 4.09
CA LYS A 79 -10.31 -13.93 5.26
C LYS A 79 -9.63 -15.21 5.74
N THR A 80 -8.68 -15.72 4.97
CA THR A 80 -7.88 -16.91 5.30
C THR A 80 -6.40 -16.62 5.13
N PRO A 81 -5.50 -17.30 5.85
CA PRO A 81 -4.06 -17.14 5.68
C PRO A 81 -3.58 -17.42 4.24
N GLU A 82 -4.18 -18.38 3.56
CA GLU A 82 -3.86 -18.67 2.15
C GLU A 82 -4.15 -17.48 1.24
N GLU A 83 -5.32 -16.88 1.37
CA GLU A 83 -5.70 -15.67 0.63
C GLU A 83 -4.81 -14.49 1.00
N PHE A 84 -4.45 -14.35 2.28
CA PHE A 84 -3.56 -13.30 2.78
C PHE A 84 -2.20 -13.32 2.06
N TRP A 85 -1.56 -14.47 2.00
CA TRP A 85 -0.25 -14.64 1.34
C TRP A 85 -0.36 -14.42 -0.17
N LYS A 86 -1.43 -14.93 -0.80
CA LYS A 86 -1.70 -14.70 -2.22
C LYS A 86 -1.91 -13.23 -2.55
N ASP A 87 -2.62 -12.51 -1.71
CA ASP A 87 -2.83 -11.05 -1.86
C ASP A 87 -1.50 -10.30 -1.72
N LEU A 88 -0.68 -10.65 -0.72
CA LEU A 88 0.62 -10.02 -0.52
C LEU A 88 1.54 -10.25 -1.71
N GLU A 89 1.69 -11.48 -2.18
CA GLU A 89 2.49 -11.80 -3.36
C GLU A 89 2.00 -11.04 -4.60
N THR A 90 0.70 -10.95 -4.80
CA THR A 90 0.10 -10.20 -5.91
C THR A 90 0.41 -8.71 -5.80
N SER A 91 0.26 -8.13 -4.61
CA SER A 91 0.57 -6.73 -4.35
C SER A 91 2.04 -6.42 -4.63
N LEU A 92 2.96 -7.22 -4.12
CA LEU A 92 4.40 -7.05 -4.36
C LEU A 92 4.74 -7.11 -5.85
N ARG A 93 4.16 -8.06 -6.57
CA ARG A 93 4.37 -8.20 -8.03
C ARG A 93 3.84 -6.98 -8.80
N LEU A 94 2.64 -6.50 -8.48
CA LEU A 94 2.03 -5.36 -9.16
C LEU A 94 2.73 -4.03 -8.83
N LEU A 95 3.12 -3.85 -7.57
CA LEU A 95 3.89 -2.71 -7.10
C LEU A 95 5.35 -2.74 -7.56
N LYS A 96 5.81 -3.86 -8.15
CA LYS A 96 7.20 -4.08 -8.62
C LYS A 96 8.23 -3.85 -7.52
N THR A 97 8.01 -4.42 -6.36
CA THR A 97 8.84 -4.29 -5.17
C THR A 97 8.85 -5.60 -4.39
N ASP A 98 9.84 -5.80 -3.53
CA ASP A 98 9.95 -6.96 -2.64
C ASP A 98 9.49 -6.68 -1.20
N TYR A 99 9.02 -5.47 -0.92
CA TYR A 99 8.50 -5.08 0.39
C TYR A 99 7.44 -3.99 0.31
N VAL A 100 6.59 -3.91 1.33
CA VAL A 100 5.72 -2.77 1.62
C VAL A 100 6.07 -2.21 2.99
N ASP A 101 5.84 -0.92 3.20
CA ASP A 101 6.18 -0.26 4.46
C ASP A 101 5.08 -0.44 5.50
N ILE A 102 3.83 -0.50 5.05
CA ILE A 102 2.66 -0.74 5.91
C ILE A 102 1.72 -1.71 5.19
N TYR A 103 1.38 -2.81 5.88
CA TYR A 103 0.38 -3.76 5.40
C TYR A 103 -0.79 -3.84 6.38
N GLN A 104 -2.01 -3.76 5.88
CA GLN A 104 -3.20 -3.58 6.71
C GLN A 104 -4.31 -4.57 6.32
N PHE A 105 -5.16 -4.92 7.29
CA PHE A 105 -6.49 -5.44 6.99
C PHE A 105 -7.39 -4.31 6.52
N HIS A 106 -8.14 -4.54 5.45
CA HIS A 106 -8.82 -3.47 4.70
C HIS A 106 -9.99 -2.84 5.47
N GLN A 107 -10.69 -3.63 6.29
CA GLN A 107 -11.92 -3.18 6.94
C GLN A 107 -11.83 -3.25 8.46
N ALA A 108 -12.49 -2.31 9.14
CA ALA A 108 -12.56 -2.30 10.61
C ALA A 108 -13.23 -3.57 11.17
N SER A 109 -14.10 -4.24 10.40
CA SER A 109 -14.69 -5.53 10.77
C SER A 109 -13.69 -6.68 10.77
N GLN A 110 -12.52 -6.51 10.14
CA GLN A 110 -11.41 -7.48 10.13
C GLN A 110 -10.47 -7.27 11.31
N CYS A 111 -11.01 -7.23 12.52
CA CYS A 111 -10.24 -7.12 13.77
C CYS A 111 -9.81 -8.50 14.26
N TYR A 112 -8.83 -9.10 13.59
CA TYR A 112 -8.27 -10.40 13.99
C TYR A 112 -7.45 -10.27 15.27
N ARG A 113 -7.50 -11.33 16.12
CA ARG A 113 -6.84 -11.39 17.44
C ARG A 113 -5.96 -12.63 17.54
N PRO A 114 -4.92 -12.60 18.40
CA PRO A 114 -4.14 -13.79 18.67
C PRO A 114 -5.04 -14.95 19.12
N GLY A 115 -4.87 -16.12 18.48
CA GLY A 115 -5.58 -17.33 18.87
C GLY A 115 -7.10 -17.33 18.63
N ASP A 116 -7.61 -16.47 17.74
CA ASP A 116 -9.05 -16.42 17.39
C ASP A 116 -9.50 -17.58 16.49
N GLY A 117 -8.60 -18.47 16.12
CA GLY A 117 -8.85 -19.63 15.28
C GLY A 117 -8.82 -19.36 13.78
N THR A 118 -8.67 -18.10 13.34
CA THR A 118 -8.58 -17.76 11.91
C THR A 118 -7.16 -17.87 11.35
N GLY A 119 -6.13 -17.75 12.17
CA GLY A 119 -4.73 -17.68 11.75
C GLY A 119 -4.33 -16.36 11.08
N MET A 120 -5.24 -15.40 10.98
CA MET A 120 -5.00 -14.14 10.25
C MET A 120 -4.07 -13.20 11.02
N TYR A 121 -4.21 -13.15 12.35
CA TYR A 121 -3.31 -12.35 13.18
C TYR A 121 -1.88 -12.91 13.11
N GLU A 122 -1.75 -14.22 13.20
CA GLU A 122 -0.47 -14.93 13.11
C GLU A 122 0.19 -14.71 11.74
N ALA A 123 -0.57 -14.80 10.65
CA ALA A 123 -0.07 -14.53 9.29
C ALA A 123 0.45 -13.08 9.13
N MET A 124 -0.15 -12.11 9.81
CA MET A 124 0.31 -10.72 9.77
C MET A 124 1.62 -10.50 10.54
N LEU A 125 1.96 -11.39 11.49
CA LEU A 125 3.20 -11.31 12.26
C LEU A 125 4.40 -11.98 11.60
N GLU A 126 4.17 -12.91 10.68
CA GLU A 126 5.24 -13.58 9.91
C GLU A 126 5.90 -12.65 8.89
#